data_b7cfc22c8c23953b8d2f580f05b1ac6c
#
_entry.id   b7cfc22c8c23953b8d2f580f05b1ac6c
#
_cell.length_a   1.000
_cell.length_b   1.000
_cell.length_c   1.000
_cell.angle_alpha   90.00
_cell.angle_beta   90.00
_cell.angle_gamma   90.00
#
_symmetry.space_group_name_H-M   'P 1'
#
loop_
_entity.id
_entity.type
_entity.pdbx_description
1 polymer ?
#
loop_
_entity_poly.entity_id
_entity_poly.type
_entity_poly.pdbx_seq_one_letter_code
_entity_poly.pdbx_strand_id
1 'polypeptide(L)'
;SNMEFPMMREMHVKAEKIEAAQPLIRFTNPPPAGRYVYGVAYTDSLNRRMNTSDFYQWEQWHRCDSVSFLPLSAVGYYFAKSIVSHTGIPTGIINLAIGGAPIETFNSREAMAASPQFAAKVKPGNWLDNEALPEWTRTRGRQNVGSNPAAPGDNLGPNHAYKPGLARAARIAP
;
A
#
# COMPACT_ATOMS: atom_id res chain seq x y z
N SER A 1 -6.61 0.90 -2.80
CA SER A 1 -7.63 -0.13 -2.66
C SER A 1 -8.34 -0.01 -1.32
N ASN A 2 -9.68 -0.12 -1.34
CA ASN A 2 -10.49 -0.08 -0.11
C ASN A 2 -10.28 -1.28 0.82
N MET A 3 -9.37 -2.17 0.47
CA MET A 3 -8.88 -3.24 1.35
C MET A 3 -8.26 -2.70 2.66
N GLU A 4 -7.93 -1.41 2.75
CA GLU A 4 -7.48 -0.79 4.02
C GLU A 4 -8.62 -0.51 5.01
N PHE A 5 -9.90 -0.76 4.65
CA PHE A 5 -11.04 -0.53 5.52
C PHE A 5 -10.85 -1.25 6.86
N PRO A 6 -10.72 -0.51 7.98
CA PRO A 6 -10.29 -1.12 9.22
C PRO A 6 -11.44 -1.78 9.98
N MET A 7 -11.13 -2.81 10.75
CA MET A 7 -12.09 -3.52 11.61
C MET A 7 -12.87 -2.59 12.53
N MET A 8 -12.26 -1.51 13.04
CA MET A 8 -12.95 -0.55 13.91
C MET A 8 -14.19 0.09 13.28
N ARG A 9 -14.30 0.08 11.94
CA ARG A 9 -15.44 0.63 11.19
C ARG A 9 -16.37 -0.45 10.65
N GLU A 10 -16.06 -1.70 10.92
CA GLU A 10 -16.85 -2.83 10.48
C GLU A 10 -18.14 -2.93 11.31
N MET A 11 -19.24 -3.28 10.68
CA MET A 11 -20.60 -3.27 11.28
C MET A 11 -20.71 -4.21 12.49
N HIS A 12 -20.07 -5.38 12.43
CA HIS A 12 -20.10 -6.40 13.46
C HIS A 12 -18.91 -6.37 14.41
N VAL A 13 -18.11 -5.31 14.40
CA VAL A 13 -16.87 -5.19 15.21
C VAL A 13 -17.08 -5.49 16.69
N LYS A 14 -18.24 -5.16 17.25
CA LYS A 14 -18.55 -5.43 18.67
C LYS A 14 -18.63 -6.93 18.97
N ALA A 15 -19.27 -7.70 18.10
CA ALA A 15 -19.34 -9.15 18.22
C ALA A 15 -17.96 -9.78 17.97
N GLU A 16 -17.30 -9.37 16.90
CA GLU A 16 -15.95 -9.86 16.57
C GLU A 16 -14.93 -9.55 17.67
N LYS A 17 -15.08 -8.43 18.37
CA LYS A 17 -14.18 -8.06 19.48
C LYS A 17 -14.21 -9.07 20.63
N ILE A 18 -15.34 -9.73 20.86
CA ILE A 18 -15.48 -10.78 21.88
C ILE A 18 -14.71 -12.05 21.45
N GLU A 19 -14.72 -12.34 20.13
CA GLU A 19 -14.07 -13.50 19.54
C GLU A 19 -12.65 -13.24 19.05
N ALA A 20 -12.15 -12.01 19.20
CA ALA A 20 -10.91 -11.56 18.54
C ALA A 20 -9.62 -12.18 19.07
N ALA A 21 -9.69 -12.98 20.15
CA ALA A 21 -8.55 -13.76 20.61
C ALA A 21 -8.26 -14.91 19.62
N GLN A 22 -7.64 -14.56 18.48
CA GLN A 22 -7.25 -15.49 17.42
C GLN A 22 -5.77 -15.86 17.54
N PRO A 23 -5.41 -16.87 18.34
CA PRO A 23 -4.01 -17.16 18.69
C PRO A 23 -3.17 -17.59 17.47
N LEU A 24 -3.82 -18.06 16.41
CA LEU A 24 -3.17 -18.48 15.17
C LEU A 24 -3.07 -17.37 14.12
N ILE A 25 -3.57 -16.16 14.41
CA ILE A 25 -3.45 -15.02 13.49
C ILE A 25 -2.39 -14.04 14.00
N ARG A 26 -1.53 -13.61 13.09
CA ARG A 26 -0.59 -12.51 13.27
C ARG A 26 -0.76 -11.52 12.14
N PHE A 27 -0.49 -10.25 12.41
CA PHE A 27 -0.53 -9.25 11.36
C PHE A 27 0.51 -8.14 11.58
N THR A 28 0.85 -7.47 10.49
CA THR A 28 1.56 -6.19 10.49
C THR A 28 0.83 -5.22 9.56
N ASN A 29 0.79 -3.95 9.95
CA ASN A 29 0.02 -2.92 9.26
C ASN A 29 0.87 -1.66 9.02
N PRO A 30 2.01 -1.79 8.31
CA PRO A 30 2.99 -0.72 8.18
C PRO A 30 2.39 0.47 7.44
N PRO A 31 2.42 1.69 8.02
CA PRO A 31 1.89 2.87 7.36
C PRO A 31 2.76 3.26 6.15
N PRO A 32 2.14 3.59 4.99
CA PRO A 32 2.87 4.09 3.84
C PRO A 32 3.32 5.55 4.05
N ALA A 33 4.40 5.93 3.39
CA ALA A 33 4.82 7.32 3.31
C ALA A 33 3.73 8.16 2.62
N GLY A 34 3.51 9.39 3.10
CA GLY A 34 2.55 10.32 2.51
C GLY A 34 1.08 9.94 2.68
N ARG A 35 0.77 9.02 3.59
CA ARG A 35 -0.62 8.67 3.89
C ARG A 35 -1.41 9.92 4.28
N TYR A 36 -2.55 10.13 3.61
CA TYR A 36 -3.46 11.27 3.82
C TYR A 36 -2.87 12.65 3.51
N VAL A 37 -1.75 12.73 2.82
CA VAL A 37 -1.21 14.01 2.33
C VAL A 37 -1.73 14.28 0.93
N TYR A 38 -2.68 15.21 0.81
CA TYR A 38 -3.34 15.55 -0.46
C TYR A 38 -3.27 17.04 -0.73
N GLY A 39 -3.02 17.39 -1.99
CA GLY A 39 -3.12 18.77 -2.48
C GLY A 39 -2.10 19.76 -1.94
N VAL A 40 -1.04 19.28 -1.31
CA VAL A 40 0.08 20.08 -0.79
C VAL A 40 1.41 19.50 -1.27
N ALA A 41 2.43 20.33 -1.31
CA ALA A 41 3.77 19.89 -1.65
C ALA A 41 4.32 18.96 -0.55
N TYR A 42 4.99 17.90 -0.97
CA TYR A 42 5.69 17.01 -0.05
C TYR A 42 6.98 17.67 0.45
N THR A 43 7.31 17.43 1.70
CA THR A 43 8.62 17.80 2.24
C THR A 43 9.72 16.98 1.57
N ASP A 44 10.96 17.47 1.58
CA ASP A 44 12.12 16.74 1.05
C ASP A 44 12.31 15.38 1.73
N SER A 45 12.03 15.30 3.04
CA SER A 45 12.09 14.05 3.77
C SER A 45 11.05 13.05 3.26
N LEU A 46 9.82 13.50 3.02
CA LEU A 46 8.77 12.65 2.46
C LEU A 46 9.10 12.22 1.03
N ASN A 47 9.57 13.14 0.19
CA ASN A 47 10.00 12.83 -1.18
C ASN A 47 11.10 11.76 -1.20
N ARG A 48 12.10 11.86 -0.30
CA ARG A 48 13.13 10.82 -0.17
C ARG A 48 12.55 9.47 0.19
N ARG A 49 11.68 9.40 1.22
CA ARG A 49 11.03 8.14 1.62
C ARG A 49 10.20 7.53 0.49
N MET A 50 9.52 8.36 -0.29
CA MET A 50 8.74 7.88 -1.44
C MET A 50 9.65 7.34 -2.56
N ASN A 51 10.94 7.68 -2.55
CA ASN A 51 11.93 7.29 -3.56
C ASN A 51 12.93 6.23 -3.09
N THR A 52 12.72 5.65 -1.92
CA THR A 52 13.60 4.64 -1.33
C THR A 52 12.81 3.38 -0.96
N SER A 53 13.50 2.40 -0.39
CA SER A 53 12.89 1.21 0.20
C SER A 53 12.05 1.50 1.45
N ASP A 54 12.09 2.73 1.98
CA ASP A 54 11.43 3.15 3.22
C ASP A 54 9.98 3.61 2.99
N PHE A 55 9.39 3.29 1.85
CA PHE A 55 8.01 3.68 1.55
C PHE A 55 7.03 3.19 2.63
N TYR A 56 7.17 1.95 3.07
CA TYR A 56 6.44 1.45 4.24
C TYR A 56 7.33 1.53 5.48
N GLN A 57 6.78 2.11 6.55
CA GLN A 57 7.42 2.08 7.86
C GLN A 57 7.09 0.74 8.53
N TRP A 58 7.99 -0.22 8.36
CA TRP A 58 7.81 -1.56 8.90
C TRP A 58 7.74 -1.52 10.44
N GLU A 59 6.79 -2.27 10.97
CA GLU A 59 6.55 -2.43 12.39
C GLU A 59 6.59 -3.91 12.77
N GLN A 60 6.56 -4.17 14.06
CA GLN A 60 6.54 -5.55 14.57
C GLN A 60 5.23 -6.27 14.20
N TRP A 61 5.26 -7.59 14.27
CA TRP A 61 4.08 -8.42 14.17
C TRP A 61 3.21 -8.31 15.42
N HIS A 62 1.93 -8.07 15.24
CA HIS A 62 0.95 -8.01 16.30
C HIS A 62 0.19 -9.33 16.44
N ARG A 63 -0.18 -9.64 17.66
CA ARG A 63 -1.18 -10.69 17.94
C ARG A 63 -2.56 -10.15 17.56
N CYS A 64 -3.42 -11.06 17.08
CA CYS A 64 -4.82 -10.73 16.86
C CYS A 64 -5.58 -10.89 18.17
N ASP A 65 -5.83 -9.78 18.84
CA ASP A 65 -6.62 -9.70 20.08
C ASP A 65 -7.67 -8.57 19.98
N SER A 66 -8.49 -8.40 20.99
CA SER A 66 -9.63 -7.50 21.01
C SER A 66 -9.29 -6.01 20.84
N VAL A 67 -8.03 -5.64 20.92
CA VAL A 67 -7.56 -4.25 20.78
C VAL A 67 -6.72 -4.09 19.53
N SER A 68 -5.72 -4.95 19.37
CA SER A 68 -4.74 -4.84 18.29
C SER A 68 -5.35 -5.06 16.90
N PHE A 69 -6.42 -5.85 16.77
CA PHE A 69 -7.05 -6.12 15.48
C PHE A 69 -7.85 -4.94 14.90
N LEU A 70 -8.17 -3.93 15.72
CA LEU A 70 -9.02 -2.81 15.30
C LEU A 70 -8.50 -2.02 14.08
N PRO A 71 -7.20 -1.73 13.93
CA PRO A 71 -6.67 -1.08 12.74
C PRO A 71 -6.44 -2.03 11.55
N LEU A 72 -6.55 -3.35 11.75
CA LEU A 72 -6.36 -4.32 10.68
C LEU A 72 -7.46 -4.19 9.62
N SER A 73 -7.11 -4.44 8.37
CA SER A 73 -8.07 -4.60 7.28
C SER A 73 -9.17 -5.60 7.66
N ALA A 74 -10.43 -5.19 7.56
CA ALA A 74 -11.57 -6.08 7.81
C ALA A 74 -11.58 -7.28 6.86
N VAL A 75 -11.29 -7.03 5.57
CA VAL A 75 -11.17 -8.11 4.59
C VAL A 75 -10.02 -9.05 4.93
N GLY A 76 -8.86 -8.49 5.32
CA GLY A 76 -7.71 -9.30 5.75
C GLY A 76 -8.02 -10.13 6.99
N TYR A 77 -8.70 -9.55 7.97
CA TYR A 77 -9.11 -10.26 9.18
C TYR A 77 -10.03 -11.46 8.88
N TYR A 78 -11.14 -11.23 8.16
CA TYR A 78 -12.08 -12.31 7.84
C TYR A 78 -11.47 -13.38 6.94
N PHE A 79 -10.60 -12.99 6.02
CA PHE A 79 -9.83 -13.93 5.20
C PHE A 79 -8.95 -14.85 6.07
N ALA A 80 -8.16 -14.27 6.98
CA ALA A 80 -7.33 -15.04 7.90
C ALA A 80 -8.15 -15.92 8.84
N LYS A 81 -9.24 -15.37 9.42
CA LYS A 81 -10.17 -16.11 10.28
C LYS A 81 -10.75 -17.31 9.55
N SER A 82 -11.16 -17.14 8.29
CA SER A 82 -11.68 -18.23 7.46
C SER A 82 -10.62 -19.31 7.21
N ILE A 83 -9.40 -18.95 6.84
CA ILE A 83 -8.32 -19.93 6.64
C ILE A 83 -8.07 -20.72 7.92
N VAL A 84 -7.85 -20.03 9.03
CA VAL A 84 -7.54 -20.67 10.31
C VAL A 84 -8.68 -21.60 10.75
N SER A 85 -9.94 -21.17 10.62
CA SER A 85 -11.09 -22.00 11.03
C SER A 85 -11.24 -23.27 10.21
N HIS A 86 -10.90 -23.25 8.92
CA HIS A 86 -11.04 -24.42 8.05
C HIS A 86 -9.81 -25.32 8.04
N THR A 87 -8.63 -24.79 8.30
CA THR A 87 -7.38 -25.54 8.12
C THR A 87 -6.59 -25.76 9.40
N GLY A 88 -6.83 -24.96 10.45
CA GLY A 88 -6.00 -24.96 11.67
C GLY A 88 -4.59 -24.39 11.45
N ILE A 89 -4.26 -23.88 10.25
CA ILE A 89 -2.91 -23.40 9.91
C ILE A 89 -2.72 -21.98 10.42
N PRO A 90 -1.65 -21.68 11.17
CA PRO A 90 -1.29 -20.32 11.56
C PRO A 90 -1.16 -19.40 10.34
N THR A 91 -1.78 -18.22 10.38
CA THR A 91 -1.86 -17.31 9.25
C THR A 91 -1.30 -15.94 9.61
N GLY A 92 -0.38 -15.42 8.77
CA GLY A 92 0.17 -14.08 8.87
C GLY A 92 -0.42 -13.15 7.81
N ILE A 93 -0.87 -11.94 8.21
CA ILE A 93 -1.38 -10.92 7.31
C ILE A 93 -0.41 -9.74 7.26
N ILE A 94 0.05 -9.40 6.06
CA ILE A 94 0.77 -8.16 5.79
C ILE A 94 -0.19 -7.22 5.07
N ASN A 95 -0.66 -6.20 5.76
CA ASN A 95 -1.61 -5.25 5.19
C ASN A 95 -0.87 -4.07 4.55
N LEU A 96 -0.72 -4.09 3.24
CA LEU A 96 -0.11 -3.02 2.44
C LEU A 96 -1.14 -2.21 1.65
N ALA A 97 -2.41 -2.31 2.02
CA ALA A 97 -3.49 -1.64 1.31
C ALA A 97 -3.41 -0.11 1.48
N ILE A 98 -3.66 0.60 0.38
CA ILE A 98 -3.73 2.06 0.34
C ILE A 98 -5.05 2.44 -0.33
N GLY A 99 -5.93 3.13 0.39
CA GLY A 99 -7.20 3.61 -0.13
C GLY A 99 -7.00 4.54 -1.32
N GLY A 100 -7.81 4.33 -2.36
CA GLY A 100 -7.70 5.11 -3.60
C GLY A 100 -6.55 4.71 -4.53
N ALA A 101 -5.64 3.84 -4.11
CA ALA A 101 -4.58 3.37 -4.99
C ALA A 101 -5.15 2.44 -6.07
N PRO A 102 -4.85 2.67 -7.36
CA PRO A 102 -5.22 1.76 -8.44
C PRO A 102 -4.41 0.47 -8.37
N ILE A 103 -4.91 -0.59 -9.00
CA ILE A 103 -4.27 -1.91 -8.96
C ILE A 103 -2.85 -1.89 -9.54
N GLU A 104 -2.61 -1.04 -10.52
CA GLU A 104 -1.29 -0.83 -11.14
C GLU A 104 -0.21 -0.48 -10.11
N THR A 105 -0.61 0.17 -9.00
CA THR A 105 0.28 0.52 -7.89
C THR A 105 0.98 -0.69 -7.29
N PHE A 106 0.37 -1.87 -7.37
CA PHE A 106 0.86 -3.11 -6.78
C PHE A 106 1.55 -4.04 -7.79
N ASN A 107 1.71 -3.59 -9.04
CA ASN A 107 2.42 -4.33 -10.07
C ASN A 107 3.85 -3.81 -10.24
N SER A 108 4.76 -4.68 -10.64
CA SER A 108 6.11 -4.25 -10.98
C SER A 108 6.10 -3.46 -12.30
N ARG A 109 7.05 -2.53 -12.43
CA ARG A 109 7.21 -1.75 -13.67
C ARG A 109 7.52 -2.63 -14.86
N GLU A 110 8.30 -3.68 -14.67
CA GLU A 110 8.67 -4.65 -15.69
C GLU A 110 7.42 -5.40 -16.19
N ALA A 111 6.57 -5.86 -15.28
CA ALA A 111 5.32 -6.52 -15.61
C ALA A 111 4.37 -5.59 -16.38
N MET A 112 4.29 -4.33 -15.97
CA MET A 112 3.48 -3.34 -16.68
C MET A 112 4.06 -3.00 -18.06
N ALA A 113 5.38 -2.86 -18.18
CA ALA A 113 6.03 -2.59 -19.47
C ALA A 113 5.86 -3.75 -20.47
N ALA A 114 5.79 -4.98 -19.98
CA ALA A 114 5.55 -6.16 -20.80
C ALA A 114 4.08 -6.30 -21.25
N SER A 115 3.16 -5.59 -20.63
CA SER A 115 1.74 -5.65 -20.97
C SER A 115 1.38 -4.58 -22.01
N PRO A 116 0.84 -4.94 -23.18
CA PRO A 116 0.42 -3.95 -24.19
C PRO A 116 -0.57 -2.91 -23.65
N GLN A 117 -1.40 -3.30 -22.68
CA GLN A 117 -2.41 -2.44 -22.07
C GLN A 117 -1.79 -1.36 -21.15
N PHE A 118 -0.66 -1.66 -20.52
CA PHE A 118 -0.09 -0.78 -19.48
C PHE A 118 1.26 -0.18 -19.86
N ALA A 119 1.92 -0.69 -20.90
CA ALA A 119 3.25 -0.25 -21.30
C ALA A 119 3.37 1.28 -21.50
N ALA A 120 2.33 1.90 -22.06
CA ALA A 120 2.31 3.34 -22.27
C ALA A 120 2.37 4.14 -20.97
N LYS A 121 1.82 3.61 -19.87
CA LYS A 121 1.79 4.29 -18.55
C LYS A 121 3.15 4.32 -17.85
N VAL A 122 4.06 3.43 -18.23
CA VAL A 122 5.38 3.27 -17.60
C VAL A 122 6.54 3.56 -18.55
N LYS A 123 6.28 4.28 -19.64
CA LYS A 123 7.32 4.71 -20.57
C LYS A 123 8.42 5.49 -19.84
N PRO A 124 9.68 5.37 -20.25
CA PRO A 124 10.76 6.24 -19.77
C PRO A 124 10.43 7.72 -20.01
N GLY A 125 10.88 8.57 -19.11
CA GLY A 125 10.65 10.02 -19.16
C GLY A 125 9.99 10.55 -17.89
N ASN A 126 9.70 11.84 -17.87
CA ASN A 126 8.98 12.45 -16.75
C ASN A 126 7.51 12.01 -16.77
N TRP A 127 7.10 11.26 -15.77
CA TRP A 127 5.73 10.74 -15.68
C TRP A 127 4.66 11.86 -15.57
N LEU A 128 5.03 13.05 -15.08
CA LEU A 128 4.13 14.21 -15.01
C LEU A 128 3.69 14.69 -16.40
N ASP A 129 4.47 14.37 -17.43
CA ASP A 129 4.21 14.74 -18.82
C ASP A 129 3.69 13.55 -19.65
N ASN A 130 3.52 12.38 -19.01
CA ASN A 130 3.03 11.19 -19.69
C ASN A 130 1.52 11.23 -19.91
N GLU A 131 1.09 11.49 -21.14
CA GLU A 131 -0.32 11.61 -21.54
C GLU A 131 -1.12 10.30 -21.41
N ALA A 132 -0.45 9.16 -21.30
CA ALA A 132 -1.11 7.89 -21.00
C ALA A 132 -1.64 7.82 -19.55
N LEU A 133 -1.21 8.74 -18.68
CA LEU A 133 -1.76 8.91 -17.35
C LEU A 133 -2.88 9.96 -17.37
N PRO A 134 -3.97 9.75 -16.61
CA PRO A 134 -5.03 10.73 -16.49
C PRO A 134 -4.52 12.11 -16.05
N GLU A 135 -5.08 13.17 -16.58
CA GLU A 135 -4.66 14.53 -16.26
C GLU A 135 -4.75 14.85 -14.75
N TRP A 136 -5.82 14.41 -14.09
CA TRP A 136 -5.97 14.58 -12.65
C TRP A 136 -4.80 13.99 -11.86
N THR A 137 -4.28 12.86 -12.33
CA THR A 137 -3.11 12.17 -11.75
C THR A 137 -1.87 13.03 -11.89
N ARG A 138 -1.62 13.56 -13.08
CA ARG A 138 -0.47 14.43 -13.36
C ARG A 138 -0.56 15.74 -12.59
N THR A 139 -1.74 16.34 -12.56
CA THR A 139 -2.01 17.57 -11.78
C THR A 139 -1.78 17.36 -10.29
N ARG A 140 -2.28 16.26 -9.72
CA ARG A 140 -2.03 15.91 -8.32
C ARG A 140 -0.54 15.68 -8.07
N GLY A 141 0.14 15.01 -8.99
CA GLY A 141 1.57 14.81 -8.91
C GLY A 141 2.34 16.13 -8.86
N ARG A 142 2.03 17.08 -9.75
CA ARG A 142 2.65 18.41 -9.74
C ARG A 142 2.42 19.15 -8.41
N GLN A 143 1.23 19.04 -7.83
CA GLN A 143 0.95 19.61 -6.50
C GLN A 143 1.82 18.98 -5.40
N ASN A 144 2.02 17.68 -5.44
CA ASN A 144 2.73 16.96 -4.41
C ASN A 144 4.25 17.09 -4.53
N VAL A 145 4.83 17.01 -5.72
CA VAL A 145 6.28 17.14 -5.91
C VAL A 145 6.74 18.62 -6.01
N GLY A 146 5.81 19.56 -6.23
CA GLY A 146 6.11 20.98 -6.31
C GLY A 146 7.12 21.30 -7.38
N SER A 147 8.02 22.24 -7.08
CA SER A 147 9.18 22.60 -7.92
C SER A 147 10.36 21.64 -7.76
N ASN A 148 10.26 20.69 -6.83
CA ASN A 148 11.27 19.63 -6.70
C ASN A 148 10.89 18.53 -7.69
N PRO A 149 11.49 18.47 -8.88
CA PRO A 149 11.27 17.37 -9.77
C PRO A 149 11.63 16.11 -8.97
N ALA A 150 10.67 15.24 -8.80
CA ALA A 150 10.87 13.95 -8.16
C ALA A 150 12.26 13.43 -8.51
N ALA A 151 12.93 12.84 -7.56
CA ALA A 151 14.32 12.45 -7.69
C ALA A 151 14.66 12.08 -9.13
N PRO A 152 15.68 12.68 -9.74
CA PRO A 152 15.97 12.54 -11.16
C PRO A 152 15.96 11.08 -11.58
N GLY A 153 15.17 10.72 -12.58
CA GLY A 153 15.07 9.36 -13.07
C GLY A 153 13.92 8.51 -12.46
N ASP A 154 13.17 9.06 -11.53
CA ASP A 154 11.99 8.35 -10.99
C ASP A 154 10.75 8.69 -11.83
N ASN A 155 10.57 7.95 -12.91
CA ASN A 155 9.42 8.06 -13.82
C ASN A 155 8.18 7.39 -13.27
N LEU A 156 8.06 7.37 -11.94
CA LEU A 156 6.98 6.69 -11.27
C LEU A 156 5.78 7.61 -11.20
N GLY A 157 4.63 7.10 -11.54
CA GLY A 157 3.37 7.78 -11.36
C GLY A 157 3.17 8.25 -9.91
N PRO A 158 2.18 9.08 -9.63
CA PRO A 158 1.92 9.62 -8.27
C PRO A 158 1.68 8.52 -7.23
N ASN A 159 1.47 7.32 -7.66
CA ASN A 159 1.46 6.13 -6.83
C ASN A 159 2.87 5.55 -6.82
N HIS A 160 3.65 5.96 -5.86
CA HIS A 160 5.05 5.57 -5.66
C HIS A 160 5.28 4.07 -5.47
N ALA A 161 4.22 3.29 -5.48
CA ALA A 161 4.27 1.83 -5.39
C ALA A 161 4.90 1.13 -6.60
N TYR A 162 5.12 1.83 -7.69
CA TYR A 162 5.88 1.29 -8.84
C TYR A 162 7.38 1.12 -8.59
N LYS A 163 7.85 1.36 -7.37
CA LYS A 163 9.27 1.27 -7.08
C LYS A 163 9.76 -0.16 -7.00
N PRO A 164 10.91 -0.44 -7.61
CA PRO A 164 11.58 -1.74 -7.46
C PRO A 164 11.79 -2.15 -6.00
N GLY A 165 11.91 -1.19 -5.07
CA GLY A 165 12.03 -1.43 -3.63
C GLY A 165 10.80 -2.08 -3.01
N LEU A 166 9.58 -1.81 -3.50
CA LEU A 166 8.38 -2.46 -2.99
C LEU A 166 8.29 -3.93 -3.39
N ALA A 167 8.72 -4.27 -4.61
CA ALA A 167 8.84 -5.66 -5.02
C ALA A 167 9.86 -6.44 -4.15
N ARG A 168 10.87 -5.76 -3.59
CA ARG A 168 11.80 -6.36 -2.62
C ARG A 168 11.21 -6.47 -1.22
N ALA A 169 10.42 -5.50 -0.79
CA ALA A 169 9.75 -5.55 0.51
C ALA A 169 8.67 -6.65 0.58
N ALA A 170 8.05 -6.97 -0.55
CA ALA A 170 7.15 -8.10 -0.68
C ALA A 170 7.87 -9.46 -0.73
N ARG A 171 9.20 -9.49 -0.93
CA ARG A 171 9.97 -10.70 -0.73
C ARG A 171 10.18 -10.87 0.77
N ILE A 172 9.31 -11.65 1.36
CA ILE A 172 9.47 -12.19 2.71
C ILE A 172 10.88 -12.79 2.78
N ALA A 173 11.73 -12.20 3.60
CA ALA A 173 12.97 -12.86 3.96
C ALA A 173 12.61 -14.20 4.62
N PRO A 174 13.37 -15.27 4.35
CA PRO A 174 13.13 -16.59 4.90
C PRO A 174 13.12 -16.60 6.43
#